data_6610e5075b5815658c5cb17c83fcdf3f
#
_entry.id   6610e5075b5815658c5cb17c83fcdf3f
#
_cell.length_a   1.000
_cell.length_b   1.000
_cell.length_c   1.000
_cell.angle_alpha   90.00
_cell.angle_beta   90.00
_cell.angle_gamma   90.00
#
_symmetry.space_group_name_H-M   'P 1'
#
loop_
_entity.id
_entity.type
_entity.pdbx_description
1 polymer ?
#
loop_
_entity_poly.entity_id
_entity_poly.type
_entity_poly.pdbx_seq_one_letter_code
_entity_poly.pdbx_strand_id
1 'polypeptide(L)'
;LYLDDAVDIVEEMPASVVIRILDKATPELRKSINEILKYPEDSAGSIMTVEYLSLKKDMTVSDAFKRIRRIGGELETINILYVTDPTRHLLGVLSVRDLLLAEEDDLIEDIMDPNVIWARTLDDKEDVAQALSKYDFLAMPIVDMEQRLVGIVTVDDAMDVIEEETTEDFEKMAAMLPSDKPYLKTGVFETWKARTPWLMILMLSATFTGIILTHFEDALMSCAILTSFVP
;
A
#
# COMPACT_ATOMS: atom_id res chain seq x y z
N LEU A 1 -15.70 -4.22 10.52
CA LEU A 1 -14.82 -4.42 9.38
C LEU A 1 -14.80 -3.09 8.65
N TYR A 2 -13.66 -2.47 8.53
CA TYR A 2 -13.48 -1.23 7.78
C TYR A 2 -13.54 -1.51 6.28
N LEU A 3 -13.58 -0.45 5.46
CA LEU A 3 -13.86 -0.60 4.04
C LEU A 3 -12.68 -1.22 3.28
N ASP A 4 -11.45 -0.82 3.62
CA ASP A 4 -10.18 -1.37 3.13
C ASP A 4 -10.08 -2.87 3.44
N ASP A 5 -10.19 -3.29 4.69
CA ASP A 5 -10.28 -4.71 5.09
C ASP A 5 -11.32 -5.49 4.27
N ALA A 6 -12.47 -4.86 3.98
CA ALA A 6 -13.51 -5.50 3.19
C ALA A 6 -13.12 -5.66 1.73
N VAL A 7 -12.33 -4.74 1.18
CA VAL A 7 -11.78 -4.81 -0.18
C VAL A 7 -10.75 -5.91 -0.29
N ASP A 8 -9.77 -5.96 0.62
CA ASP A 8 -8.72 -6.99 0.64
C ASP A 8 -9.31 -8.40 0.71
N ILE A 9 -10.29 -8.61 1.61
CA ILE A 9 -11.01 -9.89 1.67
C ILE A 9 -11.72 -10.22 0.36
N VAL A 10 -12.29 -9.22 -0.32
CA VAL A 10 -12.99 -9.42 -1.60
C VAL A 10 -12.01 -9.76 -2.71
N GLU A 11 -10.83 -9.17 -2.75
CA GLU A 11 -9.78 -9.45 -3.76
C GLU A 11 -9.22 -10.87 -3.62
N GLU A 12 -9.03 -11.35 -2.41
CA GLU A 12 -8.56 -12.73 -2.15
C GLU A 12 -9.62 -13.82 -2.45
N MET A 13 -10.90 -13.45 -2.57
CA MET A 13 -11.98 -14.44 -2.71
C MET A 13 -12.27 -14.82 -4.17
N PRO A 14 -12.68 -16.08 -4.40
CA PRO A 14 -13.19 -16.49 -5.72
C PRO A 14 -14.41 -15.64 -6.15
N ALA A 15 -14.47 -15.24 -7.42
CA ALA A 15 -15.50 -14.37 -7.97
C ALA A 15 -16.95 -14.79 -7.63
N SER A 16 -17.21 -16.10 -7.53
CA SER A 16 -18.53 -16.64 -7.15
C SER A 16 -18.93 -16.33 -5.70
N VAL A 17 -17.94 -16.16 -4.82
CA VAL A 17 -18.15 -15.79 -3.41
C VAL A 17 -18.34 -14.28 -3.31
N VAL A 18 -17.50 -13.51 -4.01
CA VAL A 18 -17.57 -12.03 -4.10
C VAL A 18 -18.98 -11.59 -4.53
N ILE A 19 -19.52 -12.14 -5.62
CA ILE A 19 -20.88 -11.82 -6.08
C ILE A 19 -21.92 -12.04 -4.97
N ARG A 20 -21.82 -13.14 -4.23
CA ARG A 20 -22.75 -13.46 -3.14
C ARG A 20 -22.64 -12.52 -1.94
N ILE A 21 -21.45 -12.00 -1.65
CA ILE A 21 -21.20 -11.04 -0.58
C ILE A 21 -21.76 -9.68 -1.02
N LEU A 22 -21.38 -9.22 -2.21
CA LEU A 22 -21.86 -7.96 -2.76
C LEU A 22 -23.38 -7.92 -2.93
N ASP A 23 -24.04 -9.04 -3.25
CA ASP A 23 -25.51 -9.11 -3.32
C ASP A 23 -26.19 -8.92 -1.97
N LYS A 24 -25.51 -9.24 -0.86
CA LYS A 24 -26.04 -9.07 0.51
C LYS A 24 -25.59 -7.75 1.16
N ALA A 25 -24.59 -7.08 0.60
CA ALA A 25 -24.09 -5.80 1.07
C ALA A 25 -25.11 -4.68 0.85
N THR A 26 -25.06 -3.64 1.70
CA THR A 26 -25.86 -2.44 1.49
C THR A 26 -25.47 -1.75 0.17
N PRO A 27 -26.38 -0.99 -0.46
CA PRO A 27 -26.06 -0.28 -1.71
C PRO A 27 -24.87 0.68 -1.56
N GLU A 28 -24.72 1.29 -0.38
CA GLU A 28 -23.66 2.22 -0.04
C GLU A 28 -22.30 1.47 0.00
N LEU A 29 -22.24 0.39 0.79
CA LEU A 29 -21.02 -0.43 0.92
C LEU A 29 -20.57 -1.00 -0.44
N ARG A 30 -21.54 -1.53 -1.22
CA ARG A 30 -21.27 -2.03 -2.57
C ARG A 30 -20.67 -0.96 -3.49
N LYS A 31 -21.19 0.27 -3.39
CA LYS A 31 -20.69 1.39 -4.17
C LYS A 31 -19.25 1.73 -3.77
N SER A 32 -18.98 1.82 -2.48
CA SER A 32 -17.65 2.15 -1.95
C SER A 32 -16.61 1.09 -2.32
N ILE A 33 -16.92 -0.20 -2.15
CA ILE A 33 -16.04 -1.31 -2.60
C ILE A 33 -15.77 -1.19 -4.11
N ASN A 34 -16.80 -0.99 -4.94
CA ASN A 34 -16.62 -0.87 -6.38
C ASN A 34 -15.87 0.41 -6.80
N GLU A 35 -15.82 1.44 -5.98
CA GLU A 35 -15.03 2.64 -6.23
C GLU A 35 -13.54 2.37 -5.96
N ILE A 36 -13.21 1.66 -4.90
CA ILE A 36 -11.82 1.28 -4.57
C ILE A 36 -11.28 0.27 -5.59
N LEU A 37 -12.01 -0.78 -5.89
CA LEU A 37 -11.64 -1.80 -6.89
C LEU A 37 -11.39 -1.27 -8.32
N LYS A 38 -11.61 0.00 -8.58
CA LYS A 38 -11.25 0.63 -9.87
C LYS A 38 -9.83 1.13 -9.93
N TYR A 39 -9.19 1.31 -8.77
CA TYR A 39 -7.80 1.73 -8.73
C TYR A 39 -6.88 0.54 -9.08
N PRO A 40 -5.73 0.80 -9.69
CA PRO A 40 -4.71 -0.24 -9.90
C PRO A 40 -4.27 -0.84 -8.55
N GLU A 41 -4.00 -2.14 -8.52
CA GLU A 41 -3.65 -2.92 -7.32
C GLU A 41 -2.42 -2.36 -6.58
N ASP A 42 -1.41 -1.85 -7.31
CA ASP A 42 -0.20 -1.25 -6.73
C ASP A 42 -0.31 0.27 -6.51
N SER A 43 -1.53 0.82 -6.40
CA SER A 43 -1.71 2.26 -6.22
C SER A 43 -2.15 2.62 -4.80
N ALA A 44 -1.87 3.85 -4.35
CA ALA A 44 -2.38 4.38 -3.09
C ALA A 44 -3.91 4.33 -2.98
N GLY A 45 -4.60 4.35 -4.11
CA GLY A 45 -6.06 4.26 -4.18
C GLY A 45 -6.60 2.88 -3.82
N SER A 46 -5.82 1.78 -4.01
CA SER A 46 -6.25 0.42 -3.65
C SER A 46 -6.21 0.17 -2.14
N ILE A 47 -5.26 0.78 -1.44
CA ILE A 47 -5.04 0.60 0.00
C ILE A 47 -5.63 1.73 0.86
N MET A 48 -6.37 2.68 0.28
CA MET A 48 -6.93 3.80 1.03
C MET A 48 -8.30 3.46 1.63
N THR A 49 -8.55 3.99 2.84
CA THR A 49 -9.89 4.04 3.42
C THR A 49 -10.57 5.38 3.18
N VAL A 50 -11.90 5.39 3.09
CA VAL A 50 -12.71 6.61 2.99
C VAL A 50 -13.31 7.02 4.33
N GLU A 51 -13.01 6.29 5.38
CA GLU A 51 -13.56 6.44 6.72
C GLU A 51 -12.73 7.41 7.57
N TYR A 52 -12.59 8.65 7.10
CA TYR A 52 -11.82 9.72 7.74
C TYR A 52 -12.70 10.91 8.16
N LEU A 53 -12.19 11.74 9.08
CA LEU A 53 -12.88 12.96 9.51
C LEU A 53 -12.35 14.18 8.77
N SER A 54 -13.27 14.87 8.07
CA SER A 54 -13.01 16.19 7.52
C SER A 54 -13.69 17.29 8.34
N LEU A 55 -12.97 18.37 8.61
CA LEU A 55 -13.45 19.59 9.24
C LEU A 55 -13.49 20.74 8.23
N LYS A 56 -14.26 21.76 8.52
CA LYS A 56 -14.23 23.01 7.76
C LYS A 56 -13.39 24.04 8.51
N LYS A 57 -12.69 24.89 7.79
CA LYS A 57 -11.79 25.89 8.36
C LYS A 57 -12.48 26.91 9.27
N ASP A 58 -13.76 27.21 8.99
CA ASP A 58 -14.61 28.15 9.71
C ASP A 58 -15.34 27.56 10.95
N MET A 59 -15.07 26.29 11.28
CA MET A 59 -15.61 25.65 12.50
C MET A 59 -14.79 26.07 13.72
N THR A 60 -15.45 26.08 14.89
CA THR A 60 -14.75 26.21 16.17
C THR A 60 -14.27 24.86 16.68
N VAL A 61 -13.31 24.86 17.60
CA VAL A 61 -12.85 23.67 18.32
C VAL A 61 -14.02 22.94 18.99
N SER A 62 -14.95 23.67 19.64
CA SER A 62 -16.15 23.12 20.24
C SER A 62 -17.01 22.37 19.22
N ASP A 63 -17.17 22.91 18.01
CA ASP A 63 -17.96 22.24 16.95
C ASP A 63 -17.25 21.01 16.38
N ALA A 64 -15.91 21.05 16.28
CA ALA A 64 -15.11 19.89 15.90
C ALA A 64 -15.29 18.74 16.90
N PHE A 65 -15.24 19.01 18.21
CA PHE A 65 -15.49 17.99 19.22
C PHE A 65 -16.90 17.41 19.14
N LYS A 66 -17.92 18.23 18.90
CA LYS A 66 -19.31 17.73 18.69
C LYS A 66 -19.36 16.79 17.49
N ARG A 67 -18.63 17.12 16.42
CA ARG A 67 -18.57 16.29 15.22
C ARG A 67 -17.87 14.97 15.47
N ILE A 68 -16.68 15.00 16.13
CA ILE A 68 -15.92 13.79 16.53
C ILE A 68 -16.81 12.86 17.38
N ARG A 69 -17.47 13.39 18.41
CA ARG A 69 -18.35 12.59 19.30
C ARG A 69 -19.52 11.95 18.58
N ARG A 70 -19.99 12.57 17.49
CA ARG A 70 -21.13 12.06 16.72
C ARG A 70 -20.77 10.94 15.77
N ILE A 71 -19.64 11.01 15.07
CA ILE A 71 -19.29 10.08 13.98
C ILE A 71 -17.97 9.35 14.19
N GLY A 72 -17.19 9.71 15.21
CA GLY A 72 -15.82 9.17 15.41
C GLY A 72 -15.77 7.66 15.67
N GLY A 73 -16.88 7.05 16.10
CA GLY A 73 -16.96 5.60 16.30
C GLY A 73 -17.16 4.79 15.01
N GLU A 74 -17.41 5.48 13.89
CA GLU A 74 -17.60 4.89 12.55
C GLU A 74 -16.38 5.13 11.63
N LEU A 75 -15.33 5.76 12.16
CA LEU A 75 -14.15 6.16 11.40
C LEU A 75 -12.99 5.23 11.73
N GLU A 76 -12.13 5.01 10.76
CA GLU A 76 -10.88 4.25 10.87
C GLU A 76 -9.99 4.85 11.96
N THR A 77 -9.75 6.13 11.87
CA THR A 77 -8.96 6.87 12.87
C THR A 77 -9.53 8.26 13.11
N ILE A 78 -9.36 8.75 14.35
CA ILE A 78 -9.63 10.14 14.73
C ILE A 78 -8.35 10.90 15.09
N ASN A 79 -7.18 10.23 15.03
CA ASN A 79 -5.92 10.82 15.47
C ASN A 79 -5.51 12.03 14.61
N ILE A 80 -5.78 11.96 13.32
CA ILE A 80 -5.52 13.04 12.35
C ILE A 80 -6.85 13.47 11.74
N LEU A 81 -7.06 14.78 11.71
CA LEU A 81 -8.23 15.43 11.16
C LEU A 81 -7.83 16.27 9.95
N TYR A 82 -8.62 16.21 8.89
CA TYR A 82 -8.31 16.88 7.64
C TYR A 82 -9.21 18.10 7.45
N VAL A 83 -8.62 19.24 7.13
CA VAL A 83 -9.37 20.47 6.91
C VAL A 83 -9.58 20.67 5.42
N THR A 84 -10.83 20.77 5.01
CA THR A 84 -11.20 20.90 3.58
C THR A 84 -12.11 22.10 3.34
N ASP A 85 -12.08 22.59 2.11
CA ASP A 85 -13.04 23.57 1.61
C ASP A 85 -14.39 22.89 1.26
N PRO A 86 -15.44 23.66 0.87
CA PRO A 86 -16.71 23.10 0.44
C PRO A 86 -16.63 22.19 -0.81
N THR A 87 -15.57 22.33 -1.61
CA THR A 87 -15.30 21.55 -2.81
C THR A 87 -14.39 20.35 -2.53
N ARG A 88 -14.08 20.09 -1.25
CA ARG A 88 -13.23 19.00 -0.73
C ARG A 88 -11.74 19.16 -1.02
N HIS A 89 -11.25 20.33 -1.46
CA HIS A 89 -9.80 20.54 -1.55
C HIS A 89 -9.19 20.52 -0.16
N LEU A 90 -8.05 19.83 -0.03
CA LEU A 90 -7.31 19.72 1.21
C LEU A 90 -6.62 21.05 1.51
N LEU A 91 -6.96 21.68 2.64
CA LEU A 91 -6.42 22.96 3.08
C LEU A 91 -5.38 22.83 4.19
N GLY A 92 -5.52 21.81 5.03
CA GLY A 92 -4.64 21.60 6.18
C GLY A 92 -4.93 20.30 6.89
N VAL A 93 -4.10 19.99 7.86
CA VAL A 93 -4.27 18.88 8.81
C VAL A 93 -4.21 19.38 10.25
N LEU A 94 -4.82 18.63 11.15
CA LEU A 94 -4.87 18.92 12.56
C LEU A 94 -4.86 17.61 13.35
N SER A 95 -4.00 17.48 14.36
CA SER A 95 -4.09 16.32 15.24
C SER A 95 -5.17 16.51 16.31
N VAL A 96 -5.76 15.43 16.80
CA VAL A 96 -6.67 15.49 17.98
C VAL A 96 -5.92 16.05 19.18
N ARG A 97 -4.62 15.87 19.29
CA ARG A 97 -3.79 16.46 20.35
C ARG A 97 -3.84 17.99 20.29
N ASP A 98 -3.64 18.58 19.11
CA ASP A 98 -3.65 20.04 18.95
C ASP A 98 -5.05 20.60 19.25
N LEU A 99 -6.09 19.87 18.80
CA LEU A 99 -7.48 20.21 19.11
C LEU A 99 -7.75 20.19 20.63
N LEU A 100 -7.16 19.25 21.39
CA LEU A 100 -7.33 19.15 22.85
C LEU A 100 -6.58 20.25 23.60
N LEU A 101 -5.54 20.86 23.01
CA LEU A 101 -4.74 21.91 23.62
C LEU A 101 -5.23 23.32 23.26
N ALA A 102 -6.09 23.46 22.26
CA ALA A 102 -6.67 24.74 21.82
C ALA A 102 -7.85 25.17 22.68
N GLU A 103 -8.19 26.45 22.62
CA GLU A 103 -9.37 27.01 23.28
C GLU A 103 -10.65 26.62 22.53
N GLU A 104 -11.78 26.51 23.24
CA GLU A 104 -13.06 26.05 22.65
C GLU A 104 -13.58 26.97 21.53
N ASP A 105 -13.26 28.27 21.61
CA ASP A 105 -13.69 29.30 20.67
C ASP A 105 -12.72 29.52 19.51
N ASP A 106 -11.53 28.89 19.53
CA ASP A 106 -10.56 29.01 18.45
C ASP A 106 -11.13 28.45 17.13
N LEU A 107 -10.76 29.08 16.02
CA LEU A 107 -11.13 28.60 14.70
C LEU A 107 -10.15 27.51 14.21
N ILE A 108 -10.67 26.53 13.51
CA ILE A 108 -9.85 25.45 12.95
C ILE A 108 -8.76 25.98 12.01
N GLU A 109 -9.03 27.09 11.27
CA GLU A 109 -8.03 27.71 10.37
C GLU A 109 -6.82 28.29 11.12
N ASP A 110 -6.97 28.67 12.38
CA ASP A 110 -5.90 29.27 13.18
C ASP A 110 -4.96 28.23 13.81
N ILE A 111 -5.46 26.97 13.97
CA ILE A 111 -4.74 25.89 14.65
C ILE A 111 -4.29 24.76 13.70
N MET A 112 -4.76 24.72 12.45
CA MET A 112 -4.35 23.72 11.47
C MET A 112 -2.96 23.97 10.95
N ASP A 113 -2.25 22.89 10.54
CA ASP A 113 -1.03 23.01 9.74
C ASP A 113 -1.41 23.01 8.25
N PRO A 114 -1.11 24.09 7.50
CA PRO A 114 -1.37 24.17 6.07
C PRO A 114 -0.33 23.41 5.23
N ASN A 115 0.82 22.99 5.80
CA ASN A 115 1.88 22.30 5.08
C ASN A 115 1.62 20.79 5.07
N VAL A 116 0.63 20.37 4.31
CA VAL A 116 0.21 18.98 4.25
C VAL A 116 1.05 18.20 3.25
N ILE A 117 1.61 17.08 3.70
CA ILE A 117 2.16 16.05 2.81
C ILE A 117 1.00 15.11 2.44
N TRP A 118 0.81 14.89 1.15
CA TRP A 118 -0.26 14.07 0.59
C TRP A 118 0.26 13.25 -0.58
N ALA A 119 -0.46 12.19 -0.93
CA ALA A 119 -0.22 11.40 -2.13
C ALA A 119 -1.46 11.42 -3.04
N ARG A 120 -1.29 11.03 -4.30
CA ARG A 120 -2.37 10.88 -5.26
C ARG A 120 -2.88 9.45 -5.26
N THR A 121 -4.12 9.27 -5.68
CA THR A 121 -4.73 7.94 -5.83
C THR A 121 -3.97 6.99 -6.75
N LEU A 122 -3.19 7.50 -7.70
CA LEU A 122 -2.41 6.70 -8.66
C LEU A 122 -0.91 6.65 -8.34
N ASP A 123 -0.48 7.23 -7.23
CA ASP A 123 0.89 7.08 -6.77
C ASP A 123 1.10 5.63 -6.27
N ASP A 124 2.33 5.15 -6.35
CA ASP A 124 2.70 3.80 -5.95
C ASP A 124 2.47 3.59 -4.44
N LYS A 125 1.85 2.47 -4.07
CA LYS A 125 1.55 2.13 -2.67
C LYS A 125 2.82 2.01 -1.83
N GLU A 126 3.92 1.49 -2.41
CA GLU A 126 5.21 1.39 -1.74
C GLU A 126 5.81 2.77 -1.41
N ASP A 127 5.77 3.71 -2.37
CA ASP A 127 6.24 5.08 -2.16
C ASP A 127 5.46 5.77 -1.03
N VAL A 128 4.15 5.54 -0.95
CA VAL A 128 3.27 6.07 0.11
C VAL A 128 3.60 5.45 1.47
N ALA A 129 3.78 4.12 1.52
CA ALA A 129 4.15 3.42 2.74
C ALA A 129 5.53 3.86 3.25
N GLN A 130 6.51 4.02 2.35
CA GLN A 130 7.82 4.56 2.68
C GLN A 130 7.74 6.01 3.18
N ALA A 131 6.87 6.84 2.61
CA ALA A 131 6.67 8.21 3.06
C ALA A 131 6.05 8.26 4.46
N LEU A 132 5.03 7.44 4.77
CA LEU A 132 4.48 7.30 6.12
C LEU A 132 5.56 6.94 7.14
N SER A 133 6.38 5.94 6.84
CA SER A 133 7.50 5.52 7.69
C SER A 133 8.57 6.60 7.84
N LYS A 134 8.91 7.32 6.77
CA LYS A 134 9.95 8.36 6.78
C LYS A 134 9.58 9.58 7.61
N TYR A 135 8.32 9.96 7.61
CA TYR A 135 7.81 11.15 8.31
C TYR A 135 7.14 10.83 9.64
N ASP A 136 7.15 9.57 10.06
CA ASP A 136 6.48 9.09 11.29
C ASP A 136 4.98 9.46 11.33
N PHE A 137 4.30 9.38 10.19
CA PHE A 137 2.89 9.69 10.10
C PHE A 137 2.01 8.51 10.55
N LEU A 138 0.91 8.82 11.23
CA LEU A 138 -0.12 7.83 11.60
C LEU A 138 -1.14 7.60 10.47
N ALA A 139 -1.32 8.59 9.60
CA ALA A 139 -2.14 8.49 8.40
C ALA A 139 -1.72 9.57 7.40
N MET A 140 -1.86 9.29 6.10
CA MET A 140 -1.54 10.21 5.00
C MET A 140 -2.79 10.45 4.16
N PRO A 141 -3.13 11.71 3.84
CA PRO A 141 -4.27 12.02 2.99
C PRO A 141 -3.96 11.69 1.53
N ILE A 142 -4.95 11.09 0.89
CA ILE A 142 -4.94 10.74 -0.53
C ILE A 142 -5.87 11.68 -1.29
N VAL A 143 -5.36 12.28 -2.36
CA VAL A 143 -6.10 13.24 -3.17
C VAL A 143 -6.24 12.76 -4.62
N ASP A 144 -7.29 13.24 -5.28
CA ASP A 144 -7.49 13.04 -6.71
C ASP A 144 -6.63 14.00 -7.57
N MET A 145 -6.79 13.94 -8.88
CA MET A 145 -6.07 14.80 -9.83
C MET A 145 -6.39 16.30 -9.67
N GLU A 146 -7.51 16.64 -9.04
CA GLU A 146 -7.94 18.01 -8.76
C GLU A 146 -7.62 18.44 -7.31
N GLN A 147 -6.77 17.68 -6.59
CA GLN A 147 -6.36 17.92 -5.20
C GLN A 147 -7.53 17.87 -4.19
N ARG A 148 -8.59 17.15 -4.49
CA ARG A 148 -9.66 16.90 -3.54
C ARG A 148 -9.34 15.67 -2.70
N LEU A 149 -9.57 15.77 -1.40
CA LEU A 149 -9.40 14.65 -0.48
C LEU A 149 -10.41 13.54 -0.80
N VAL A 150 -9.92 12.34 -1.11
CA VAL A 150 -10.75 11.18 -1.46
C VAL A 150 -10.64 10.05 -0.45
N GLY A 151 -9.50 9.92 0.22
CA GLY A 151 -9.27 8.90 1.23
C GLY A 151 -8.06 9.20 2.09
N ILE A 152 -7.69 8.26 2.92
CA ILE A 152 -6.45 8.26 3.71
C ILE A 152 -5.83 6.87 3.63
N VAL A 153 -4.52 6.78 3.78
CA VAL A 153 -3.80 5.53 4.05
C VAL A 153 -3.30 5.59 5.47
N THR A 154 -3.56 4.56 6.26
CA THR A 154 -3.16 4.48 7.66
C THR A 154 -1.78 3.84 7.81
N VAL A 155 -1.18 3.93 9.00
CA VAL A 155 0.16 3.37 9.24
C VAL A 155 0.16 1.84 9.27
N ASP A 156 -0.94 1.22 9.69
CA ASP A 156 -1.11 -0.24 9.72
C ASP A 156 -1.16 -0.81 8.30
N ASP A 157 -1.97 -0.25 7.39
CA ASP A 157 -1.98 -0.64 5.97
C ASP A 157 -0.60 -0.42 5.32
N ALA A 158 0.06 0.70 5.64
CA ALA A 158 1.41 0.96 5.16
C ALA A 158 2.43 -0.07 5.67
N MET A 159 2.27 -0.60 6.89
CA MET A 159 3.13 -1.65 7.42
C MET A 159 2.92 -2.98 6.67
N ASP A 160 1.68 -3.31 6.33
CA ASP A 160 1.36 -4.50 5.56
C ASP A 160 1.96 -4.42 4.15
N VAL A 161 1.85 -3.27 3.48
CA VAL A 161 2.53 -3.02 2.19
C VAL A 161 4.05 -3.20 2.31
N ILE A 162 4.71 -2.65 3.34
CA ILE A 162 6.16 -2.80 3.54
C ILE A 162 6.54 -4.28 3.75
N GLU A 163 5.72 -5.06 4.46
CA GLU A 163 5.95 -6.49 4.66
C GLU A 163 5.80 -7.28 3.35
N GLU A 164 4.76 -6.99 2.56
CA GLU A 164 4.53 -7.59 1.25
C GLU A 164 5.68 -7.31 0.28
N GLU A 165 6.03 -6.04 0.08
CA GLU A 165 7.12 -5.62 -0.82
C GLU A 165 8.48 -6.19 -0.39
N THR A 166 8.76 -6.20 0.92
CA THR A 166 9.97 -6.82 1.45
C THR A 166 10.00 -8.33 1.13
N THR A 167 8.88 -9.01 1.24
CA THR A 167 8.76 -10.44 0.93
C THR A 167 8.96 -10.69 -0.56
N GLU A 168 8.35 -9.88 -1.42
CA GLU A 168 8.50 -9.95 -2.87
C GLU A 168 9.95 -9.73 -3.28
N ASP A 169 10.62 -8.74 -2.69
CA ASP A 169 12.03 -8.45 -2.94
C ASP A 169 12.94 -9.62 -2.54
N PHE A 170 12.69 -10.25 -1.40
CA PHE A 170 13.42 -11.46 -1.00
C PHE A 170 13.18 -12.62 -1.98
N GLU A 171 11.97 -12.80 -2.46
CA GLU A 171 11.65 -13.83 -3.46
C GLU A 171 12.35 -13.55 -4.79
N LYS A 172 12.36 -12.31 -5.27
CA LYS A 172 13.10 -11.87 -6.46
C LYS A 172 14.61 -12.08 -6.29
N MET A 173 15.18 -11.73 -5.14
CA MET A 173 16.61 -11.98 -4.81
C MET A 173 16.95 -13.48 -4.78
N ALA A 174 16.02 -14.31 -4.31
CA ALA A 174 16.16 -15.77 -4.32
C ALA A 174 15.88 -16.40 -5.70
N ALA A 175 15.68 -15.57 -6.74
CA ALA A 175 15.32 -15.99 -8.09
C ALA A 175 14.05 -16.88 -8.11
N MET A 176 13.08 -16.53 -7.30
CA MET A 176 11.74 -17.10 -7.26
C MET A 176 10.77 -16.16 -7.99
N LEU A 177 9.71 -16.72 -8.55
CA LEU A 177 8.58 -15.91 -8.98
C LEU A 177 7.80 -15.46 -7.72
N PRO A 178 7.39 -14.20 -7.62
CA PRO A 178 6.59 -13.69 -6.51
C PRO A 178 5.33 -14.54 -6.29
N SER A 179 4.93 -14.67 -5.04
CA SER A 179 3.78 -15.46 -4.63
C SER A 179 2.94 -14.66 -3.63
N ASP A 180 1.63 -14.56 -3.88
CA ASP A 180 0.67 -13.88 -2.99
C ASP A 180 0.49 -14.60 -1.62
N LYS A 181 1.21 -15.71 -1.41
CA LYS A 181 1.10 -16.52 -0.19
C LYS A 181 2.38 -16.47 0.63
N PRO A 182 2.29 -16.28 1.96
CA PRO A 182 3.44 -16.41 2.83
C PRO A 182 4.20 -17.72 2.59
N TYR A 183 5.54 -17.66 2.52
CA TYR A 183 6.40 -18.80 2.20
C TYR A 183 6.07 -20.09 3.00
N LEU A 184 5.76 -19.95 4.29
CA LEU A 184 5.43 -21.10 5.16
C LEU A 184 4.06 -21.74 4.84
N LYS A 185 3.17 -21.04 4.13
CA LYS A 185 1.86 -21.54 3.69
C LYS A 185 1.89 -22.07 2.25
N THR A 186 2.98 -21.84 1.52
CA THR A 186 3.14 -22.27 0.13
C THR A 186 3.46 -23.74 0.07
N GLY A 187 2.75 -24.49 -0.79
CA GLY A 187 2.96 -25.92 -0.97
C GLY A 187 4.29 -26.22 -1.70
N VAL A 188 4.89 -27.40 -1.43
CA VAL A 188 6.16 -27.83 -2.04
C VAL A 188 6.11 -27.79 -3.57
N PHE A 189 4.99 -28.15 -4.19
CA PHE A 189 4.82 -28.10 -5.63
C PHE A 189 4.74 -26.67 -6.18
N GLU A 190 4.12 -25.77 -5.47
CA GLU A 190 4.04 -24.34 -5.84
C GLU A 190 5.44 -23.72 -5.78
N THR A 191 6.18 -23.95 -4.69
CA THR A 191 7.58 -23.50 -4.57
C THR A 191 8.49 -24.08 -5.63
N TRP A 192 8.32 -25.38 -5.99
CA TRP A 192 9.06 -25.99 -7.08
C TRP A 192 8.77 -25.32 -8.41
N LYS A 193 7.49 -25.07 -8.71
CA LYS A 193 7.05 -24.40 -9.95
C LYS A 193 7.59 -22.97 -10.03
N ALA A 194 7.63 -22.21 -8.92
CA ALA A 194 8.16 -20.86 -8.88
C ALA A 194 9.69 -20.80 -9.15
N ARG A 195 10.46 -21.83 -8.74
CA ARG A 195 11.91 -21.90 -8.94
C ARG A 195 12.32 -22.53 -10.26
N THR A 196 11.50 -23.38 -10.84
CA THR A 196 11.85 -24.15 -12.06
C THR A 196 12.28 -23.28 -13.24
N PRO A 197 11.61 -22.16 -13.60
CA PRO A 197 12.01 -21.34 -14.73
C PRO A 197 13.44 -20.82 -14.60
N TRP A 198 13.83 -20.34 -13.43
CA TRP A 198 15.18 -19.86 -13.17
C TRP A 198 16.22 -20.98 -13.22
N LEU A 199 15.93 -22.13 -12.62
CA LEU A 199 16.83 -23.29 -12.67
C LEU A 199 17.03 -23.80 -14.11
N MET A 200 16.01 -23.74 -14.96
CA MET A 200 16.12 -24.07 -16.38
C MET A 200 17.04 -23.11 -17.13
N ILE A 201 16.96 -21.80 -16.84
CA ILE A 201 17.85 -20.78 -17.43
C ILE A 201 19.28 -21.04 -16.99
N LEU A 202 19.51 -21.31 -15.70
CA LEU A 202 20.85 -21.65 -15.19
C LEU A 202 21.41 -22.93 -15.82
N MET A 203 20.59 -23.97 -15.98
CA MET A 203 20.98 -25.22 -16.63
C MET A 203 21.37 -25.00 -18.09
N LEU A 204 20.60 -24.20 -18.84
CA LEU A 204 20.94 -23.85 -20.23
C LEU A 204 22.23 -23.05 -20.29
N SER A 205 22.40 -22.07 -19.40
CA SER A 205 23.63 -21.27 -19.31
C SER A 205 24.85 -22.14 -18.99
N ALA A 206 24.73 -23.04 -18.01
CA ALA A 206 25.81 -23.97 -17.65
C ALA A 206 26.18 -24.92 -18.82
N THR A 207 25.17 -25.42 -19.53
CA THR A 207 25.39 -26.27 -20.71
C THR A 207 26.12 -25.51 -21.81
N PHE A 208 25.71 -24.27 -22.09
CA PHE A 208 26.35 -23.42 -23.07
C PHE A 208 27.82 -23.09 -22.69
N THR A 209 28.05 -22.77 -21.42
CA THR A 209 29.40 -22.55 -20.87
C THR A 209 30.23 -23.82 -21.01
N GLY A 210 29.70 -25.00 -20.71
CA GLY A 210 30.38 -26.28 -20.87
C GLY A 210 30.78 -26.55 -22.31
N ILE A 211 29.92 -26.27 -23.29
CA ILE A 211 30.25 -26.41 -24.73
C ILE A 211 31.40 -25.49 -25.13
N ILE A 212 31.42 -24.24 -24.66
CA ILE A 212 32.50 -23.31 -24.93
C ILE A 212 33.81 -23.82 -24.32
N LEU A 213 33.79 -24.25 -23.07
CA LEU A 213 34.98 -24.75 -22.35
C LEU A 213 35.56 -25.97 -23.06
N THR A 214 34.76 -26.93 -23.49
CA THR A 214 35.23 -28.10 -24.23
C THR A 214 35.84 -27.74 -25.59
N HIS A 215 35.30 -26.68 -26.23
CA HIS A 215 35.90 -26.23 -27.52
C HIS A 215 37.27 -25.59 -27.35
N PHE A 216 37.56 -25.00 -26.19
CA PHE A 216 38.85 -24.37 -25.88
C PHE A 216 39.73 -25.18 -24.94
N GLU A 217 39.46 -26.47 -24.75
CA GLU A 217 40.17 -27.36 -23.81
C GLU A 217 41.68 -27.36 -24.03
N ASP A 218 42.16 -27.43 -25.28
CA ASP A 218 43.58 -27.40 -25.64
C ASP A 218 44.27 -26.09 -25.22
N ALA A 219 43.55 -24.97 -25.34
CA ALA A 219 44.07 -23.67 -24.93
C ALA A 219 44.11 -23.55 -23.38
N LEU A 220 43.12 -24.08 -22.68
CA LEU A 220 43.08 -24.12 -21.22
C LEU A 220 44.18 -25.02 -20.65
N MET A 221 44.44 -26.17 -21.25
CA MET A 221 45.51 -27.07 -20.82
C MET A 221 46.92 -26.48 -21.06
N SER A 222 47.07 -25.63 -22.08
CA SER A 222 48.35 -24.98 -22.36
C SER A 222 48.65 -23.83 -21.39
N CYS A 223 47.67 -23.31 -20.66
CA CYS A 223 47.82 -22.18 -19.76
C CYS A 223 47.04 -22.40 -18.45
N ALA A 224 47.70 -23.04 -17.46
CA ALA A 224 47.09 -23.41 -16.17
C ALA A 224 46.46 -22.24 -15.40
N ILE A 225 46.88 -20.99 -15.66
CA ILE A 225 46.32 -19.80 -15.03
C ILE A 225 44.87 -19.56 -15.50
N LEU A 226 44.52 -19.92 -16.73
CA LEU A 226 43.18 -19.74 -17.26
C LEU A 226 42.15 -20.63 -16.58
N THR A 227 42.55 -21.78 -16.03
CA THR A 227 41.65 -22.67 -15.30
C THR A 227 41.12 -22.07 -13.99
N SER A 228 41.85 -21.08 -13.42
CA SER A 228 41.41 -20.37 -12.20
C SER A 228 40.22 -19.43 -12.43
N PHE A 229 39.89 -19.11 -13.69
CA PHE A 229 38.78 -18.23 -14.08
C PHE A 229 37.54 -19.00 -14.56
N VAL A 230 37.61 -20.34 -14.55
CA VAL A 230 36.41 -21.16 -14.85
C VAL A 230 35.53 -21.18 -13.62
N PRO A 231 34.21 -20.73 -13.72
CA PRO A 231 33.30 -20.65 -12.61
C PRO A 231 32.93 -22.02 -12.04
#